data_9d4a836d15a7ed97936c7c86278185ae
#
_entry.id   9d4a836d15a7ed97936c7c86278185ae
#
_cell.length_a   1.000
_cell.length_b   1.000
_cell.length_c   1.000
_cell.angle_alpha   90.00
_cell.angle_beta   90.00
_cell.angle_gamma   90.00
#
_symmetry.space_group_name_H-M   'P 1'
#
loop_
_entity.id
_entity.type
_entity.pdbx_description
1 polymer ?
#
loop_
_entity_poly.entity_id
_entity_poly.type
_entity_poly.pdbx_seq_one_letter_code
_entity_poly.pdbx_strand_id
1 'polypeptide(L)'
;FARELKVVGLVNVQYAVQDGKVYVIEVNPRSSRTVPYISKVTGVPMVDLAVRCTLGEKLKDMGYGTGLWRNGKSSYVAVKVPVYSFLKLHGVDTMLGPEMKSTGEVLGIAPNMHEALIKGLVAAGYQFKTPGPGSCVIISVKDSDKKEAAELAWKLHDYGYKIYGTPGTARYLN
;
A
#
# COMPACT_ATOMS: atom_id res chain seq x y z
N PHE A 1 11.52 14.36 -17.71
CA PHE A 1 10.21 14.99 -17.45
C PHE A 1 10.34 16.27 -16.61
N ALA A 2 10.92 16.25 -15.40
CA ALA A 2 10.95 17.43 -14.55
C ALA A 2 11.61 18.64 -15.21
N ARG A 3 12.70 18.44 -15.95
CA ARG A 3 13.39 19.51 -16.68
C ARG A 3 12.54 20.05 -17.83
N GLU A 4 11.98 19.17 -18.66
CA GLU A 4 11.16 19.55 -19.82
C GLU A 4 9.89 20.29 -19.41
N LEU A 5 9.27 19.83 -18.31
CA LEU A 5 8.08 20.47 -17.75
C LEU A 5 8.40 21.67 -16.84
N LYS A 6 9.68 22.01 -16.69
CA LYS A 6 10.15 23.12 -15.82
C LYS A 6 9.57 23.06 -14.41
N VAL A 7 9.46 21.85 -13.84
CA VAL A 7 8.87 21.65 -12.52
C VAL A 7 9.79 22.20 -11.45
N VAL A 8 9.24 23.04 -10.59
CA VAL A 8 9.85 23.48 -9.35
C VAL A 8 9.04 22.88 -8.19
N GLY A 9 9.72 22.18 -7.28
CA GLY A 9 9.07 21.48 -6.17
C GLY A 9 8.85 19.99 -6.46
N LEU A 10 7.62 19.51 -6.30
CA LEU A 10 7.28 18.09 -6.36
C LEU A 10 6.70 17.66 -7.71
N VAL A 11 7.09 16.49 -8.15
CA VAL A 11 6.48 15.79 -9.28
C VAL A 11 6.32 14.30 -8.92
N ASN A 12 5.17 13.74 -9.24
CA ASN A 12 4.89 12.31 -9.14
C ASN A 12 4.71 11.75 -10.55
N VAL A 13 5.41 10.68 -10.86
CA VAL A 13 5.30 9.99 -12.16
C VAL A 13 4.89 8.55 -11.91
N GLN A 14 3.87 8.08 -12.60
CA GLN A 14 3.44 6.68 -12.57
C GLN A 14 3.92 5.97 -13.82
N TYR A 15 4.48 4.79 -13.62
CA TYR A 15 5.00 3.94 -14.67
C TYR A 15 4.35 2.56 -14.63
N ALA A 16 4.19 1.97 -15.79
CA ALA A 16 4.02 0.53 -15.95
C ALA A 16 5.31 -0.09 -16.52
N VAL A 17 5.64 -1.29 -16.11
CA VAL A 17 6.76 -2.04 -16.67
C VAL A 17 6.21 -3.35 -17.22
N GLN A 18 6.46 -3.60 -18.52
CA GLN A 18 6.09 -4.82 -19.19
C GLN A 18 7.22 -5.24 -20.13
N ASP A 19 7.64 -6.49 -20.07
CA ASP A 19 8.69 -7.07 -20.91
C ASP A 19 9.99 -6.24 -20.96
N GLY A 20 10.40 -5.71 -19.79
CA GLY A 20 11.58 -4.85 -19.65
C GLY A 20 11.43 -3.43 -20.22
N LYS A 21 10.27 -3.08 -20.75
CA LYS A 21 9.95 -1.72 -21.23
C LYS A 21 9.21 -0.92 -20.18
N VAL A 22 9.55 0.35 -20.07
CA VAL A 22 8.91 1.30 -19.13
C VAL A 22 7.94 2.19 -19.90
N TYR A 23 6.69 2.19 -19.46
CA TYR A 23 5.62 3.01 -20.01
C TYR A 23 5.21 4.06 -18.99
N VAL A 24 5.01 5.30 -19.43
CA VAL A 24 4.50 6.37 -18.59
C VAL A 24 2.98 6.30 -18.61
N ILE A 25 2.36 6.19 -17.44
CA ILE A 25 0.91 6.25 -17.28
C ILE A 25 0.49 7.72 -17.15
N GLU A 26 1.09 8.43 -16.18
CA GLU A 26 0.78 9.85 -15.95
C GLU A 26 1.94 10.57 -15.28
N VAL A 27 1.97 11.90 -15.45
CA VAL A 27 2.90 12.81 -14.79
C VAL A 27 2.09 13.88 -14.05
N ASN A 28 2.27 13.96 -12.74
CA ASN A 28 1.58 14.90 -11.87
C ASN A 28 2.58 15.90 -11.26
N PRO A 29 2.77 17.12 -11.82
CA PRO A 29 3.69 18.13 -11.30
C PRO A 29 3.08 18.85 -10.09
N ARG A 30 2.83 18.13 -9.04
CA ARG A 30 2.20 18.58 -7.79
C ARG A 30 2.53 17.63 -6.66
N SER A 31 2.21 18.02 -5.43
CA SER A 31 2.19 17.10 -4.28
C SER A 31 1.16 15.99 -4.48
N SER A 32 1.40 14.86 -3.85
CA SER A 32 0.51 13.69 -3.84
C SER A 32 0.34 13.16 -2.42
N ARG A 33 -0.66 12.32 -2.19
CA ARG A 33 -0.86 11.63 -0.90
C ARG A 33 0.35 10.76 -0.50
N THR A 34 1.14 10.33 -1.48
CA THR A 34 2.34 9.53 -1.26
C THR A 34 3.49 10.34 -0.64
N VAL A 35 3.50 11.67 -0.77
CA VAL A 35 4.59 12.52 -0.27
C VAL A 35 4.78 12.43 1.25
N PRO A 36 3.74 12.55 2.11
CA PRO A 36 3.90 12.33 3.55
C PRO A 36 4.40 10.93 3.90
N TYR A 37 3.95 9.91 3.16
CA TYR A 37 4.43 8.54 3.30
C TYR A 37 5.94 8.45 3.03
N ILE A 38 6.39 8.92 1.86
CA ILE A 38 7.81 8.86 1.47
C ILE A 38 8.66 9.70 2.43
N SER A 39 8.20 10.88 2.85
CA SER A 39 8.92 11.72 3.82
C SER A 39 9.17 10.99 5.15
N LYS A 40 8.16 10.27 5.66
CA LYS A 40 8.32 9.47 6.89
C LYS A 40 9.26 8.28 6.70
N VAL A 41 9.13 7.57 5.58
CA VAL A 41 9.93 6.37 5.30
C VAL A 41 11.40 6.71 5.05
N THR A 42 11.67 7.80 4.35
CA THR A 42 13.03 8.19 3.97
C THR A 42 13.71 9.14 4.94
N GLY A 43 12.94 9.78 5.84
CA GLY A 43 13.43 10.86 6.69
C GLY A 43 13.71 12.18 5.94
N VAL A 44 13.36 12.25 4.64
CA VAL A 44 13.55 13.45 3.82
C VAL A 44 12.31 14.34 3.91
N PRO A 45 12.42 15.60 4.37
CA PRO A 45 11.29 16.51 4.54
C PRO A 45 10.85 17.11 3.20
N MET A 46 10.23 16.27 2.34
CA MET A 46 9.95 16.61 0.94
C MET A 46 9.08 17.85 0.77
N VAL A 47 8.11 18.08 1.66
CA VAL A 47 7.24 19.28 1.57
C VAL A 47 8.02 20.54 1.89
N ASP A 48 8.82 20.53 2.94
CA ASP A 48 9.69 21.66 3.31
C ASP A 48 10.65 22.01 2.16
N LEU A 49 11.34 20.99 1.63
CA LEU A 49 12.23 21.16 0.48
C LEU A 49 11.51 21.73 -0.75
N ALA A 50 10.30 21.28 -1.02
CA ALA A 50 9.53 21.78 -2.15
C ALA A 50 9.14 23.26 -1.97
N VAL A 51 8.72 23.66 -0.78
CA VAL A 51 8.40 25.07 -0.46
C VAL A 51 9.64 25.94 -0.62
N ARG A 52 10.77 25.54 -0.05
CA ARG A 52 12.03 26.27 -0.16
C ARG A 52 12.51 26.40 -1.61
N CYS A 53 12.40 25.33 -2.39
CA CYS A 53 12.69 25.40 -3.84
C CYS A 53 11.76 26.39 -4.57
N THR A 54 10.49 26.42 -4.21
CA THR A 54 9.52 27.37 -4.81
C THR A 54 9.88 28.82 -4.45
N LEU A 55 10.47 29.03 -3.27
CA LEU A 55 11.00 30.34 -2.84
C LEU A 55 12.37 30.69 -3.44
N GLY A 56 12.94 29.82 -4.27
CA GLY A 56 14.18 30.06 -5.02
C GLY A 56 15.44 29.43 -4.45
N GLU A 57 15.35 28.71 -3.32
CA GLU A 57 16.48 27.96 -2.78
C GLU A 57 16.83 26.75 -3.67
N LYS A 58 18.09 26.36 -3.69
CA LYS A 58 18.53 25.20 -4.49
C LYS A 58 18.76 24.00 -3.59
N LEU A 59 18.35 22.82 -4.03
CA LEU A 59 18.54 21.56 -3.30
C LEU A 59 19.98 21.34 -2.86
N LYS A 60 20.96 21.73 -3.68
CA LYS A 60 22.39 21.60 -3.36
C LYS A 60 22.79 22.41 -2.11
N ASP A 61 22.18 23.57 -1.91
CA ASP A 61 22.47 24.45 -0.79
C ASP A 61 21.82 23.95 0.52
N MET A 62 20.85 23.03 0.39
CA MET A 62 20.17 22.31 1.46
C MET A 62 20.79 20.92 1.73
N GLY A 63 21.92 20.58 1.11
CA GLY A 63 22.61 19.30 1.30
C GLY A 63 22.12 18.16 0.39
N TYR A 64 21.26 18.44 -0.58
CA TYR A 64 20.75 17.44 -1.53
C TYR A 64 21.38 17.64 -2.91
N GLY A 65 21.99 16.56 -3.42
CA GLY A 65 22.59 16.56 -4.76
C GLY A 65 21.56 16.35 -5.88
N THR A 66 22.06 16.19 -7.09
CA THR A 66 21.27 15.79 -8.25
C THR A 66 21.23 14.27 -8.40
N GLY A 67 20.17 13.74 -8.98
CA GLY A 67 19.97 12.30 -9.23
C GLY A 67 19.21 11.60 -8.12
N LEU A 68 19.45 10.31 -7.96
CA LEU A 68 18.75 9.51 -6.96
C LEU A 68 19.31 9.77 -5.56
N TRP A 69 18.44 10.20 -4.66
CA TRP A 69 18.74 10.20 -3.24
C TRP A 69 18.73 8.77 -2.72
N ARG A 70 19.88 8.31 -2.24
CA ARG A 70 20.01 6.98 -1.64
C ARG A 70 20.23 7.15 -0.15
N ASN A 71 19.18 6.91 0.63
CA ASN A 71 19.35 6.64 2.04
C ASN A 71 20.03 5.27 2.18
N GLY A 72 20.82 5.09 3.25
CA GLY A 72 21.35 3.77 3.60
C GLY A 72 20.24 2.69 3.64
N LYS A 73 20.62 1.42 3.77
CA LYS A 73 19.63 0.33 3.88
C LYS A 73 18.73 0.61 5.07
N SER A 74 17.43 0.70 4.83
CA SER A 74 16.43 0.76 5.89
C SER A 74 16.46 -0.55 6.70
N SER A 75 16.43 -0.44 8.02
CA SER A 75 16.28 -1.59 8.92
C SER A 75 14.83 -2.04 9.09
N TYR A 76 13.91 -1.43 8.37
CA TYR A 76 12.48 -1.70 8.46
C TYR A 76 11.82 -1.79 7.08
N VAL A 77 10.66 -2.43 7.07
CA VAL A 77 9.74 -2.49 5.93
C VAL A 77 8.63 -1.49 6.14
N ALA A 78 8.29 -0.76 5.10
CA ALA A 78 7.18 0.19 5.09
C ALA A 78 6.13 -0.25 4.08
N VAL A 79 4.88 -0.37 4.52
CA VAL A 79 3.74 -0.76 3.69
C VAL A 79 2.72 0.37 3.65
N LYS A 80 2.35 0.78 2.44
CA LYS A 80 1.28 1.74 2.19
C LYS A 80 -0.02 0.97 1.93
N VAL A 81 -1.04 1.22 2.73
CA VAL A 81 -2.36 0.59 2.59
C VAL A 81 -3.40 1.64 2.22
N PRO A 82 -4.22 1.42 1.15
CA PRO A 82 -5.30 2.33 0.81
C PRO A 82 -6.42 2.26 1.85
N VAL A 83 -7.09 3.39 2.07
CA VAL A 83 -8.29 3.49 2.90
C VAL A 83 -9.50 3.71 2.00
N TYR A 84 -10.58 2.97 2.27
CA TYR A 84 -11.85 3.09 1.56
C TYR A 84 -12.94 3.54 2.51
N SER A 85 -13.77 4.50 2.09
CA SER A 85 -14.88 5.02 2.90
C SER A 85 -16.23 4.37 2.54
N PHE A 86 -16.24 3.16 2.01
CA PHE A 86 -17.47 2.47 1.59
C PHE A 86 -18.50 2.33 2.71
N LEU A 87 -18.05 2.10 3.95
CA LEU A 87 -18.93 1.99 5.12
C LEU A 87 -19.61 3.33 5.49
N LYS A 88 -19.06 4.47 5.04
CA LYS A 88 -19.58 5.80 5.31
C LYS A 88 -20.42 6.36 4.16
N LEU A 89 -20.29 5.79 2.98
CA LEU A 89 -20.95 6.24 1.76
C LEU A 89 -21.99 5.22 1.34
N HIS A 90 -23.24 5.47 1.72
CA HIS A 90 -24.35 4.59 1.37
C HIS A 90 -24.63 4.60 -0.16
N GLY A 91 -24.89 3.44 -0.72
CA GLY A 91 -25.25 3.27 -2.13
C GLY A 91 -24.11 3.37 -3.14
N VAL A 92 -22.86 3.39 -2.69
CA VAL A 92 -21.69 3.38 -3.58
C VAL A 92 -21.33 1.93 -3.94
N ASP A 93 -21.02 1.73 -5.23
CA ASP A 93 -20.46 0.46 -5.71
C ASP A 93 -19.09 0.19 -5.06
N THR A 94 -18.98 -0.89 -4.32
CA THR A 94 -17.76 -1.31 -3.61
C THR A 94 -16.79 -2.12 -4.45
N MET A 95 -17.17 -2.53 -5.66
CA MET A 95 -16.28 -3.28 -6.55
C MET A 95 -15.13 -2.39 -7.01
N LEU A 96 -13.91 -2.91 -6.90
CA LEU A 96 -12.73 -2.23 -7.40
C LEU A 96 -12.66 -2.37 -8.93
N GLY A 97 -12.31 -1.27 -9.59
CA GLY A 97 -12.20 -1.16 -11.04
C GLY A 97 -11.00 -0.27 -11.40
N PRO A 98 -10.92 0.18 -12.67
CA PRO A 98 -9.82 1.04 -13.12
C PRO A 98 -9.83 2.43 -12.48
N GLU A 99 -10.97 2.85 -11.92
CA GLU A 99 -11.11 4.13 -11.25
C GLU A 99 -10.60 4.09 -9.82
N MET A 100 -9.99 5.18 -9.37
CA MET A 100 -9.54 5.31 -7.99
C MET A 100 -10.72 5.48 -7.03
N LYS A 101 -10.97 4.49 -6.18
CA LYS A 101 -12.02 4.52 -5.14
C LYS A 101 -11.48 4.75 -3.72
N SER A 102 -10.16 4.79 -3.55
CA SER A 102 -9.55 5.04 -2.24
C SER A 102 -9.71 6.50 -1.83
N THR A 103 -10.05 6.73 -0.56
CA THR A 103 -10.24 8.05 0.04
C THR A 103 -9.05 8.53 0.87
N GLY A 104 -8.12 7.64 1.18
CA GLY A 104 -6.92 7.93 1.96
C GLY A 104 -5.87 6.84 1.81
N GLU A 105 -4.76 7.05 2.51
CA GLU A 105 -3.65 6.11 2.59
C GLU A 105 -3.11 6.10 4.01
N VAL A 106 -2.72 4.94 4.52
CA VAL A 106 -2.07 4.77 5.82
C VAL A 106 -0.76 4.02 5.67
N LEU A 107 0.09 4.15 6.68
CA LEU A 107 1.43 3.60 6.72
C LEU A 107 1.56 2.58 7.84
N GLY A 108 2.02 1.37 7.50
CA GLY A 108 2.53 0.39 8.46
C GLY A 108 4.05 0.33 8.36
N ILE A 109 4.75 0.37 9.49
CA ILE A 109 6.21 0.21 9.58
C ILE A 109 6.54 -0.86 10.60
N ALA A 110 7.39 -1.81 10.23
CA ALA A 110 7.89 -2.88 11.12
C ALA A 110 9.19 -3.47 10.58
N PRO A 111 9.89 -4.30 11.38
CA PRO A 111 11.10 -4.97 10.93
C PRO A 111 10.88 -5.95 9.76
N ASN A 112 9.67 -6.48 9.61
CA ASN A 112 9.32 -7.42 8.54
C ASN A 112 7.98 -7.04 7.85
N MET A 113 7.76 -7.66 6.68
CA MET A 113 6.60 -7.38 5.83
C MET A 113 5.27 -7.72 6.52
N HIS A 114 5.18 -8.85 7.23
CA HIS A 114 3.93 -9.31 7.83
C HIS A 114 3.44 -8.35 8.90
N GLU A 115 4.32 -7.96 9.80
CA GLU A 115 3.99 -6.98 10.84
C GLU A 115 3.67 -5.59 10.25
N ALA A 116 4.43 -5.14 9.25
CA ALA A 116 4.18 -3.87 8.59
C ALA A 116 2.81 -3.87 7.91
N LEU A 117 2.45 -4.97 7.23
CA LEU A 117 1.15 -5.14 6.59
C LEU A 117 0.01 -5.13 7.60
N ILE A 118 0.12 -5.91 8.69
CA ILE A 118 -0.90 -5.94 9.76
C ILE A 118 -1.09 -4.55 10.36
N LYS A 119 0.00 -3.84 10.70
CA LYS A 119 -0.09 -2.46 11.20
C LYS A 119 -0.80 -1.52 10.22
N GLY A 120 -0.48 -1.64 8.94
CA GLY A 120 -1.13 -0.87 7.88
C GLY A 120 -2.63 -1.18 7.77
N LEU A 121 -3.00 -2.46 7.79
CA LEU A 121 -4.41 -2.88 7.74
C LEU A 121 -5.19 -2.40 8.96
N VAL A 122 -4.65 -2.55 10.17
CA VAL A 122 -5.28 -2.02 11.40
C VAL A 122 -5.46 -0.51 11.30
N ALA A 123 -4.45 0.23 10.84
CA ALA A 123 -4.55 1.68 10.63
C ALA A 123 -5.56 2.05 9.55
N ALA A 124 -5.81 1.18 8.56
CA ALA A 124 -6.85 1.35 7.55
C ALA A 124 -8.27 1.02 8.07
N GLY A 125 -8.41 0.56 9.32
CA GLY A 125 -9.69 0.26 9.95
C GLY A 125 -10.09 -1.22 9.94
N TYR A 126 -9.22 -2.11 9.45
CA TYR A 126 -9.47 -3.55 9.52
C TYR A 126 -9.36 -4.02 10.97
N GLN A 127 -10.33 -4.82 11.40
CA GLN A 127 -10.36 -5.41 12.74
C GLN A 127 -10.02 -6.90 12.66
N PHE A 128 -8.94 -7.28 13.31
CA PHE A 128 -8.58 -8.68 13.50
C PHE A 128 -9.06 -9.12 14.88
N LYS A 129 -10.13 -9.90 14.90
CA LYS A 129 -10.69 -10.44 16.14
C LYS A 129 -10.00 -11.75 16.49
N THR A 130 -9.66 -11.92 17.77
CA THR A 130 -9.30 -13.24 18.29
C THR A 130 -10.47 -14.19 18.19
N PRO A 131 -10.25 -15.48 17.88
CA PRO A 131 -11.32 -16.46 17.83
C PRO A 131 -12.05 -16.57 19.18
N GLY A 132 -13.35 -16.68 19.11
CA GLY A 132 -14.25 -16.88 20.26
C GLY A 132 -15.38 -17.82 19.88
N PRO A 133 -16.30 -18.11 20.78
CA PRO A 133 -17.45 -18.99 20.49
C PRO A 133 -18.19 -18.53 19.24
N GLY A 134 -18.30 -19.41 18.23
CA GLY A 134 -18.97 -19.13 16.97
C GLY A 134 -18.15 -18.35 15.92
N SER A 135 -16.88 -18.05 16.19
CA SER A 135 -16.00 -17.44 15.18
C SER A 135 -15.84 -18.32 13.96
N CYS A 136 -16.00 -17.73 12.76
CA CYS A 136 -15.87 -18.45 11.51
C CYS A 136 -15.08 -17.65 10.48
N VAL A 137 -14.49 -18.36 9.53
CA VAL A 137 -13.78 -17.82 8.38
C VAL A 137 -14.34 -18.45 7.11
N ILE A 138 -14.57 -17.65 6.09
CA ILE A 138 -14.93 -18.11 4.76
C ILE A 138 -13.70 -18.03 3.87
N ILE A 139 -13.31 -19.14 3.26
CA ILE A 139 -12.20 -19.24 2.33
C ILE A 139 -12.75 -19.51 0.92
N SER A 140 -12.38 -18.65 -0.02
CA SER A 140 -12.71 -18.82 -1.44
C SER A 140 -11.51 -18.42 -2.28
N VAL A 141 -10.91 -19.37 -2.99
CA VAL A 141 -9.70 -19.15 -3.77
C VAL A 141 -9.81 -19.88 -5.13
N LYS A 142 -9.04 -19.42 -6.11
CA LYS A 142 -8.89 -20.11 -7.39
C LYS A 142 -8.12 -21.42 -7.22
N ASP A 143 -8.20 -22.30 -8.23
CA ASP A 143 -7.63 -23.65 -8.15
C ASP A 143 -6.12 -23.69 -7.89
N SER A 144 -5.37 -22.76 -8.46
CA SER A 144 -3.90 -22.68 -8.25
C SER A 144 -3.50 -22.41 -6.79
N ASP A 145 -4.39 -21.77 -6.00
CA ASP A 145 -4.07 -21.30 -4.66
C ASP A 145 -4.66 -22.24 -3.56
N LYS A 146 -5.35 -23.30 -3.96
CA LYS A 146 -6.03 -24.22 -3.03
C LYS A 146 -5.07 -24.93 -2.08
N LYS A 147 -3.87 -25.28 -2.55
CA LYS A 147 -2.87 -25.95 -1.72
C LYS A 147 -2.43 -25.05 -0.56
N GLU A 148 -2.10 -23.79 -0.84
CA GLU A 148 -1.70 -22.81 0.18
C GLU A 148 -2.89 -22.47 1.10
N ALA A 149 -4.10 -22.36 0.53
CA ALA A 149 -5.32 -22.13 1.30
C ALA A 149 -5.63 -23.27 2.27
N ALA A 150 -5.31 -24.53 1.93
CA ALA A 150 -5.49 -25.66 2.83
C ALA A 150 -4.57 -25.55 4.06
N GLU A 151 -3.31 -25.20 3.87
CA GLU A 151 -2.36 -24.99 4.98
C GLU A 151 -2.84 -23.87 5.91
N LEU A 152 -3.38 -22.78 5.33
CA LEU A 152 -3.97 -21.68 6.10
C LEU A 152 -5.23 -22.11 6.84
N ALA A 153 -6.12 -22.89 6.18
CA ALA A 153 -7.35 -23.40 6.78
C ALA A 153 -7.07 -24.25 8.01
N TRP A 154 -6.08 -25.16 7.95
CA TRP A 154 -5.66 -25.94 9.10
C TRP A 154 -5.18 -25.08 10.27
N LYS A 155 -4.33 -24.09 10.00
CA LYS A 155 -3.86 -23.17 11.05
C LYS A 155 -5.02 -22.40 11.69
N LEU A 156 -5.96 -21.91 10.88
CA LEU A 156 -7.13 -21.20 11.39
C LEU A 156 -8.05 -22.11 12.21
N HIS A 157 -8.22 -23.37 11.78
CA HIS A 157 -8.97 -24.38 12.52
C HIS A 157 -8.32 -24.65 13.88
N ASP A 158 -7.00 -24.82 13.95
CA ASP A 158 -6.26 -25.02 15.19
C ASP A 158 -6.37 -23.81 16.14
N TYR A 159 -6.53 -22.60 15.60
CA TYR A 159 -6.84 -21.40 16.39
C TYR A 159 -8.32 -21.33 16.84
N GLY A 160 -9.16 -22.28 16.48
CA GLY A 160 -10.55 -22.37 16.93
C GLY A 160 -11.57 -21.70 16.00
N TYR A 161 -11.20 -21.38 14.76
CA TYR A 161 -12.15 -20.90 13.77
C TYR A 161 -12.90 -22.06 13.11
N LYS A 162 -14.21 -21.89 12.90
CA LYS A 162 -14.98 -22.74 12.02
C LYS A 162 -14.75 -22.31 10.57
N ILE A 163 -14.34 -23.25 9.71
CA ILE A 163 -13.97 -22.95 8.33
C ILE A 163 -15.16 -23.24 7.40
N TYR A 164 -15.47 -22.27 6.55
CA TYR A 164 -16.42 -22.38 5.46
C TYR A 164 -15.71 -22.12 4.14
N GLY A 165 -16.18 -22.72 3.05
CA GLY A 165 -15.65 -22.50 1.72
C GLY A 165 -16.73 -22.48 0.65
N THR A 166 -16.46 -21.84 -0.50
CA THR A 166 -17.26 -22.05 -1.70
C THR A 166 -17.18 -23.52 -2.12
N PRO A 167 -18.18 -24.06 -2.84
CA PRO A 167 -18.24 -25.51 -3.14
C PRO A 167 -16.96 -26.10 -3.74
N GLY A 168 -16.28 -25.37 -4.61
CA GLY A 168 -15.01 -25.81 -5.20
C GLY A 168 -13.84 -25.80 -4.21
N THR A 169 -13.79 -24.82 -3.31
CA THR A 169 -12.76 -24.74 -2.25
C THR A 169 -13.06 -25.75 -1.14
N ALA A 170 -14.30 -25.86 -0.70
CA ALA A 170 -14.68 -26.79 0.35
C ALA A 170 -14.41 -28.26 -0.03
N ARG A 171 -14.67 -28.67 -1.28
CA ARG A 171 -14.33 -30.00 -1.77
C ARG A 171 -12.85 -30.34 -1.77
N TYR A 172 -12.01 -29.33 -1.83
CA TYR A 172 -10.56 -29.51 -1.77
C TYR A 172 -10.04 -29.58 -0.32
N LEU A 173 -10.71 -28.87 0.60
CA LEU A 173 -10.32 -28.80 2.01
C LEU A 173 -10.77 -30.00 2.83
N ASN A 174 -11.81 -30.72 2.37
CA ASN A 174 -12.32 -31.96 2.99
C ASN A 174 -11.59 -33.21 2.45
#